data_986671ab848b46960084408b0e3605cd
#
_entry.id   986671ab848b46960084408b0e3605cd
#
_cell.length_a   1.000
_cell.length_b   1.000
_cell.length_c   1.000
_cell.angle_alpha   90.00
_cell.angle_beta   90.00
_cell.angle_gamma   90.00
#
_symmetry.space_group_name_H-M   'P 1'
#
loop_
_entity.id
_entity.type
_entity.pdbx_description
1 polymer ?
#
loop_
_entity_poly.entity_id
_entity_poly.type
_entity_poly.pdbx_seq_one_letter_code
_entity_poly.pdbx_strand_id
1 'polypeptide(L)'
;DIPLKGVPGLALKPSEFPEMLHYVGETLITTDGTTLLSADDKAGVAEIMGAVQYIVEHPEFRHGEIKIGFTPDEEIGRGVVKFDVKKFGAEYAYTMDGGEIGELEFENFNAASAKIHIQGRNVHPGYAKGKMKNAILIATELNGLLPVQQRPEYTEGYEGFFHIVGFNGTVEEADITYIIRDHDRKEFESKKAIMQKCVDFINVKYGEGTATAVIKDQYYNMREQVEPHYHVVEKAVKAMEMAGIKPKIQPIRGGTDGANLSFKG
;
A
#
# COMPACT_ATOMS: atom_id res chain seq x y z
N ASP A 1 -20.52 -22.64 -0.68
CA ASP A 1 -19.47 -22.81 0.34
C ASP A 1 -18.48 -23.87 -0.14
N ILE A 2 -17.20 -23.65 0.09
CA ILE A 2 -16.12 -24.57 -0.24
C ILE A 2 -15.50 -25.08 1.08
N PRO A 3 -15.80 -26.33 1.51
CA PRO A 3 -15.24 -26.84 2.75
C PRO A 3 -13.73 -27.09 2.64
N LEU A 4 -12.98 -26.63 3.65
CA LEU A 4 -11.54 -26.86 3.78
C LEU A 4 -11.31 -28.10 4.66
N LYS A 5 -11.00 -29.22 4.04
CA LYS A 5 -11.10 -30.56 4.64
C LYS A 5 -10.10 -30.84 5.78
N GLY A 6 -9.05 -30.05 5.91
CA GLY A 6 -8.05 -30.18 6.97
C GLY A 6 -8.51 -29.64 8.33
N VAL A 7 -9.53 -28.78 8.35
CA VAL A 7 -10.05 -28.17 9.59
C VAL A 7 -11.56 -28.39 9.66
N PRO A 8 -12.06 -29.19 10.62
CA PRO A 8 -13.50 -29.47 10.76
C PRO A 8 -14.33 -28.18 10.90
N GLY A 9 -15.35 -28.05 10.06
CA GLY A 9 -16.28 -26.91 10.06
C GLY A 9 -15.76 -25.63 9.41
N LEU A 10 -14.51 -25.60 8.95
CA LEU A 10 -13.98 -24.47 8.19
C LEU A 10 -14.39 -24.55 6.72
N ALA A 11 -14.87 -23.44 6.19
CA ALA A 11 -15.23 -23.33 4.78
C ALA A 11 -15.03 -21.88 4.29
N LEU A 12 -14.69 -21.73 3.02
CA LEU A 12 -14.80 -20.45 2.34
C LEU A 12 -16.27 -20.22 1.98
N LYS A 13 -16.82 -19.09 2.39
CA LYS A 13 -18.24 -18.78 2.23
C LYS A 13 -18.44 -17.49 1.45
N PRO A 14 -19.33 -17.44 0.47
CA PRO A 14 -19.64 -16.19 -0.24
C PRO A 14 -20.18 -15.07 0.67
N SER A 15 -20.74 -15.42 1.85
CA SER A 15 -21.14 -14.41 2.84
C SER A 15 -19.97 -13.70 3.52
N GLU A 16 -18.79 -14.31 3.52
CA GLU A 16 -17.53 -13.78 4.07
C GLU A 16 -16.63 -13.26 2.95
N PHE A 17 -16.68 -13.89 1.77
CA PHE A 17 -15.86 -13.61 0.59
C PHE A 17 -16.77 -13.53 -0.65
N PRO A 18 -17.54 -12.43 -0.84
CA PRO A 18 -18.51 -12.29 -1.95
C PRO A 18 -17.86 -12.35 -3.34
N GLU A 19 -16.58 -12.06 -3.46
CA GLU A 19 -15.80 -12.14 -4.70
C GLU A 19 -15.79 -13.55 -5.29
N MET A 20 -15.94 -14.59 -4.47
CA MET A 20 -16.03 -15.98 -4.92
C MET A 20 -17.15 -16.20 -5.94
N LEU A 21 -18.21 -15.38 -5.89
CA LEU A 21 -19.34 -15.50 -6.81
C LEU A 21 -18.97 -15.15 -8.26
N HIS A 22 -17.88 -14.41 -8.47
CA HIS A 22 -17.38 -14.10 -9.81
C HIS A 22 -16.78 -15.33 -10.51
N TYR A 23 -16.40 -16.35 -9.73
CA TYR A 23 -15.71 -17.55 -10.21
C TYR A 23 -16.59 -18.80 -10.21
N VAL A 24 -17.92 -18.61 -10.22
CA VAL A 24 -18.86 -19.75 -10.30
C VAL A 24 -18.72 -20.43 -11.66
N GLY A 25 -18.36 -21.71 -11.63
CA GLY A 25 -18.08 -22.51 -12.83
C GLY A 25 -16.58 -22.65 -13.14
N GLU A 26 -15.74 -21.90 -12.46
CA GLU A 26 -14.29 -22.01 -12.59
C GLU A 26 -13.68 -22.97 -11.55
N THR A 27 -12.43 -23.37 -11.77
CA THR A 27 -11.69 -24.20 -10.82
C THR A 27 -10.90 -23.32 -9.86
N LEU A 28 -11.21 -23.40 -8.56
CA LEU A 28 -10.44 -22.70 -7.53
C LEU A 28 -9.45 -23.65 -6.87
N ILE A 29 -8.23 -23.17 -6.67
CA ILE A 29 -7.19 -23.86 -5.90
C ILE A 29 -7.19 -23.27 -4.49
N THR A 30 -7.40 -24.14 -3.49
CA THR A 30 -7.41 -23.75 -2.07
C THR A 30 -6.45 -24.63 -1.29
N THR A 31 -6.11 -24.21 -0.06
CA THR A 31 -5.53 -25.14 0.92
C THR A 31 -6.61 -26.01 1.56
N ASP A 32 -6.19 -26.94 2.38
CA ASP A 32 -7.10 -27.73 3.23
C ASP A 32 -7.55 -26.96 4.49
N GLY A 33 -7.06 -25.74 4.72
CA GLY A 33 -7.35 -24.90 5.87
C GLY A 33 -6.31 -24.99 7.00
N THR A 34 -5.32 -25.87 6.91
CA THR A 34 -4.25 -25.98 7.92
C THR A 34 -3.09 -25.02 7.68
N THR A 35 -3.01 -24.45 6.47
CA THR A 35 -1.99 -23.49 6.06
C THR A 35 -2.60 -22.34 5.27
N LEU A 36 -1.88 -21.22 5.15
CA LEU A 36 -2.15 -20.21 4.14
C LEU A 36 -1.78 -20.75 2.76
N LEU A 37 -2.50 -20.32 1.72
CA LEU A 37 -2.17 -20.69 0.34
C LEU A 37 -0.91 -19.97 -0.14
N SER A 38 -0.76 -18.70 0.21
CA SER A 38 0.34 -17.81 -0.21
C SER A 38 0.47 -17.77 -1.75
N ALA A 39 -0.66 -17.70 -2.47
CA ALA A 39 -0.66 -17.54 -3.92
C ALA A 39 -0.04 -16.21 -4.34
N ASP A 40 -0.20 -15.22 -3.52
CA ASP A 40 0.54 -13.97 -3.55
C ASP A 40 1.89 -14.17 -2.81
N ASP A 41 3.09 -14.16 -3.51
CA ASP A 41 3.11 -14.01 -4.97
C ASP A 41 3.73 -15.25 -5.68
N LYS A 42 3.47 -16.46 -5.20
CA LYS A 42 3.92 -17.69 -5.86
C LYS A 42 3.26 -17.89 -7.24
N ALA A 43 2.08 -17.29 -7.45
CA ALA A 43 1.40 -17.30 -8.75
C ALA A 43 2.26 -16.58 -9.79
N GLY A 44 2.72 -15.36 -9.51
CA GLY A 44 3.60 -14.61 -10.41
C GLY A 44 4.92 -15.32 -10.69
N VAL A 45 5.50 -16.00 -9.69
CA VAL A 45 6.68 -16.86 -9.91
C VAL A 45 6.36 -17.98 -10.91
N ALA A 46 5.22 -18.65 -10.76
CA ALA A 46 4.79 -19.73 -11.66
C ALA A 46 4.49 -19.21 -13.07
N GLU A 47 3.89 -18.05 -13.21
CA GLU A 47 3.61 -17.39 -14.49
C GLU A 47 4.89 -17.07 -15.26
N ILE A 48 5.87 -16.44 -14.59
CA ILE A 48 7.17 -16.15 -15.17
C ILE A 48 7.86 -17.42 -15.64
N MET A 49 7.89 -18.45 -14.80
CA MET A 49 8.56 -19.72 -15.15
C MET A 49 7.84 -20.48 -16.27
N GLY A 50 6.50 -20.43 -16.30
CA GLY A 50 5.70 -21.00 -17.38
C GLY A 50 5.96 -20.30 -18.72
N ALA A 51 6.04 -18.97 -18.72
CA ALA A 51 6.39 -18.21 -19.92
C ALA A 51 7.80 -18.53 -20.42
N VAL A 52 8.78 -18.67 -19.52
CA VAL A 52 10.15 -19.06 -19.86
C VAL A 52 10.19 -20.46 -20.46
N GLN A 53 9.50 -21.41 -19.83
CA GLN A 53 9.41 -22.77 -20.35
C GLN A 53 8.85 -22.78 -21.78
N TYR A 54 7.76 -22.07 -22.01
CA TYR A 54 7.15 -21.96 -23.34
C TYR A 54 8.13 -21.41 -24.38
N ILE A 55 8.85 -20.34 -24.06
CA ILE A 55 9.83 -19.73 -24.98
C ILE A 55 10.98 -20.70 -25.31
N VAL A 56 11.46 -21.46 -24.32
CA VAL A 56 12.55 -22.44 -24.52
C VAL A 56 12.07 -23.63 -25.37
N GLU A 57 10.84 -24.08 -25.20
CA GLU A 57 10.25 -25.19 -25.95
C GLU A 57 9.84 -24.78 -27.38
N HIS A 58 9.70 -23.45 -27.67
CA HIS A 58 9.28 -22.90 -28.93
C HIS A 58 10.34 -21.94 -29.53
N PRO A 59 11.45 -22.44 -30.01
CA PRO A 59 12.57 -21.63 -30.55
C PRO A 59 12.18 -20.75 -31.74
N GLU A 60 11.07 -21.05 -32.42
CA GLU A 60 10.47 -20.19 -33.46
C GLU A 60 9.89 -18.90 -32.94
N PHE A 61 9.61 -18.82 -31.63
CA PHE A 61 9.06 -17.62 -30.99
C PHE A 61 10.14 -16.53 -30.90
N ARG A 62 9.90 -15.42 -31.59
CA ARG A 62 10.86 -14.30 -31.61
C ARG A 62 10.67 -13.40 -30.39
N HIS A 63 11.73 -13.23 -29.65
CA HIS A 63 11.77 -12.34 -28.48
C HIS A 63 13.07 -11.56 -28.42
N GLY A 64 13.07 -10.44 -27.67
CA GLY A 64 14.29 -9.72 -27.29
C GLY A 64 15.00 -10.39 -26.12
N GLU A 65 15.97 -9.72 -25.54
CA GLU A 65 16.62 -10.18 -24.32
C GLU A 65 15.61 -10.15 -23.16
N ILE A 66 15.49 -11.25 -22.44
CA ILE A 66 14.61 -11.39 -21.27
C ILE A 66 15.48 -11.57 -20.03
N LYS A 67 15.27 -10.73 -19.04
CA LYS A 67 15.93 -10.78 -17.72
C LYS A 67 14.90 -11.07 -16.65
N ILE A 68 15.18 -12.03 -15.79
CA ILE A 68 14.27 -12.47 -14.75
C ILE A 68 14.92 -12.19 -13.41
N GLY A 69 14.17 -11.55 -12.50
CA GLY A 69 14.58 -11.27 -11.14
C GLY A 69 13.52 -11.74 -10.16
N PHE A 70 13.93 -12.45 -9.13
CA PHE A 70 13.10 -12.79 -7.98
C PHE A 70 13.64 -12.09 -6.74
N THR A 71 12.79 -11.39 -6.02
CA THR A 71 13.17 -10.64 -4.83
C THR A 71 12.50 -11.24 -3.59
N PRO A 72 13.22 -11.37 -2.46
CA PRO A 72 12.62 -11.73 -1.17
C PRO A 72 12.06 -10.49 -0.47
N ASP A 73 11.26 -10.67 0.60
CA ASP A 73 10.84 -9.61 1.51
C ASP A 73 9.94 -8.52 0.87
N GLU A 74 9.18 -8.83 -0.19
CA GLU A 74 8.23 -7.90 -0.80
C GLU A 74 7.17 -7.49 0.22
N GLU A 75 6.55 -8.43 0.93
CA GLU A 75 5.47 -8.24 1.91
C GLU A 75 5.79 -7.27 3.07
N ILE A 76 7.06 -7.02 3.30
CA ILE A 76 7.53 -6.04 4.28
C ILE A 76 8.11 -4.77 3.63
N GLY A 77 7.88 -4.59 2.32
CA GLY A 77 8.33 -3.43 1.54
C GLY A 77 9.84 -3.33 1.39
N ARG A 78 10.57 -4.45 1.43
CA ARG A 78 12.03 -4.48 1.38
C ARG A 78 12.60 -5.25 0.18
N GLY A 79 11.74 -5.77 -0.70
CA GLY A 79 12.11 -6.64 -1.81
C GLY A 79 13.22 -6.07 -2.67
N VAL A 80 13.09 -4.83 -3.06
CA VAL A 80 14.02 -4.18 -4.01
C VAL A 80 15.04 -3.23 -3.38
N VAL A 81 15.16 -3.19 -2.04
CA VAL A 81 16.07 -2.25 -1.36
C VAL A 81 17.50 -2.38 -1.89
N LYS A 82 17.99 -3.61 -2.08
CA LYS A 82 19.32 -3.93 -2.57
C LYS A 82 19.38 -4.26 -4.06
N PHE A 83 18.27 -4.16 -4.78
CA PHE A 83 18.22 -4.49 -6.20
C PHE A 83 18.97 -3.43 -7.01
N ASP A 84 19.96 -3.88 -7.78
CA ASP A 84 20.79 -3.04 -8.64
C ASP A 84 20.19 -3.02 -10.05
N VAL A 85 19.34 -2.05 -10.33
CA VAL A 85 18.63 -1.87 -11.60
C VAL A 85 19.64 -1.73 -12.76
N LYS A 86 20.74 -0.97 -12.56
CA LYS A 86 21.76 -0.76 -13.59
C LYS A 86 22.48 -2.06 -13.95
N LYS A 87 22.83 -2.87 -12.95
CA LYS A 87 23.45 -4.17 -13.16
C LYS A 87 22.47 -5.16 -13.80
N PHE A 88 21.21 -5.11 -13.43
CA PHE A 88 20.15 -5.91 -14.05
C PHE A 88 19.99 -5.55 -15.51
N GLY A 89 20.03 -4.26 -15.85
CA GLY A 89 20.18 -3.75 -17.20
C GLY A 89 19.01 -4.05 -18.12
N ALA A 90 17.79 -4.11 -17.61
CA ALA A 90 16.57 -4.13 -18.41
C ALA A 90 16.17 -2.71 -18.79
N GLU A 91 15.64 -2.49 -19.98
CA GLU A 91 15.12 -1.20 -20.43
C GLU A 91 13.83 -0.83 -19.71
N TYR A 92 12.95 -1.80 -19.47
CA TYR A 92 11.73 -1.72 -18.67
C TYR A 92 11.40 -3.10 -18.10
N ALA A 93 10.50 -3.14 -17.12
CA ALA A 93 10.11 -4.37 -16.47
C ALA A 93 8.60 -4.38 -16.18
N TYR A 94 8.06 -5.58 -16.04
CA TYR A 94 6.76 -5.85 -15.42
C TYR A 94 7.01 -6.60 -14.13
N THR A 95 6.35 -6.18 -13.07
CA THR A 95 6.28 -6.95 -11.83
C THR A 95 5.01 -7.78 -11.86
N MET A 96 5.14 -9.09 -11.66
CA MET A 96 4.01 -10.00 -11.56
C MET A 96 3.66 -10.12 -10.09
N ASP A 97 2.44 -9.71 -9.75
CA ASP A 97 1.95 -9.66 -8.37
C ASP A 97 0.54 -10.24 -8.31
N GLY A 98 0.01 -10.48 -7.11
CA GLY A 98 -1.33 -11.02 -6.93
C GLY A 98 -2.43 -10.04 -7.32
N GLY A 99 -3.54 -10.55 -7.88
CA GLY A 99 -4.68 -9.73 -8.27
C GLY A 99 -5.70 -10.48 -9.12
N GLU A 100 -6.73 -9.77 -9.55
CA GLU A 100 -7.72 -10.32 -10.47
C GLU A 100 -7.18 -10.42 -11.90
N ILE A 101 -7.70 -11.35 -12.66
CA ILE A 101 -7.32 -11.51 -14.08
C ILE A 101 -7.63 -10.23 -14.88
N GLY A 102 -6.63 -9.74 -15.59
CA GLY A 102 -6.71 -8.53 -16.40
C GLY A 102 -6.30 -7.24 -15.69
N GLU A 103 -5.98 -7.27 -14.41
CA GLU A 103 -5.46 -6.08 -13.72
C GLU A 103 -4.13 -5.65 -14.32
N LEU A 104 -4.02 -4.34 -14.56
CA LEU A 104 -2.82 -3.68 -15.03
C LEU A 104 -2.68 -2.35 -14.31
N GLU A 105 -1.60 -2.19 -13.61
CA GLU A 105 -1.40 -1.09 -12.68
C GLU A 105 -0.10 -0.37 -12.99
N PHE A 106 -0.16 0.94 -13.16
CA PHE A 106 0.99 1.81 -13.37
C PHE A 106 0.92 3.08 -12.49
N GLU A 107 -0.03 3.09 -11.55
CA GLU A 107 -0.23 4.13 -10.55
C GLU A 107 -0.36 3.52 -9.17
N ASN A 108 0.21 4.17 -8.18
CA ASN A 108 0.10 3.80 -6.77
C ASN A 108 0.03 5.05 -5.90
N PHE A 109 -0.23 4.91 -4.61
CA PHE A 109 -0.16 6.04 -3.70
C PHE A 109 1.23 6.67 -3.61
N ASN A 110 1.29 8.00 -3.40
CA ASN A 110 2.37 8.61 -2.64
C ASN A 110 2.13 8.33 -1.16
N ALA A 111 3.18 8.05 -0.42
CA ALA A 111 3.08 7.58 0.96
C ALA A 111 4.02 8.30 1.91
N ALA A 112 3.49 8.71 3.05
CA ALA A 112 4.28 9.18 4.19
C ALA A 112 3.78 8.57 5.49
N SER A 113 4.66 8.52 6.47
CA SER A 113 4.32 8.30 7.87
C SER A 113 4.44 9.62 8.65
N ALA A 114 3.55 9.85 9.60
CA ALA A 114 3.67 10.95 10.54
C ALA A 114 3.62 10.40 11.97
N LYS A 115 4.68 10.63 12.72
CA LYS A 115 4.75 10.33 14.15
C LYS A 115 4.60 11.63 14.91
N ILE A 116 3.57 11.69 15.74
CA ILE A 116 3.23 12.85 16.55
C ILE A 116 3.48 12.50 18.02
N HIS A 117 4.27 13.32 18.70
CA HIS A 117 4.45 13.24 20.14
C HIS A 117 3.78 14.42 20.81
N ILE A 118 3.02 14.17 21.87
CA ILE A 118 2.36 15.17 22.69
C ILE A 118 2.94 15.13 24.09
N GLN A 119 3.51 16.25 24.54
CA GLN A 119 3.98 16.44 25.88
C GLN A 119 2.91 17.11 26.74
N GLY A 120 2.39 16.36 27.68
CA GLY A 120 1.44 16.85 28.67
C GLY A 120 2.12 17.34 29.95
N ARG A 121 1.28 17.60 30.95
CA ARG A 121 1.72 17.91 32.32
C ARG A 121 0.73 17.33 33.29
N ASN A 122 1.15 16.33 34.05
CA ASN A 122 0.33 15.72 35.08
C ASN A 122 0.40 16.55 36.39
N VAL A 123 -0.70 16.65 37.07
CA VAL A 123 -0.85 17.19 38.45
C VAL A 123 -1.97 16.44 39.15
N HIS A 124 -2.00 16.51 40.46
CA HIS A 124 -3.09 15.87 41.21
C HIS A 124 -4.46 16.39 40.74
N PRO A 125 -5.42 15.51 40.37
CA PRO A 125 -6.69 15.89 39.75
C PRO A 125 -7.50 16.96 40.56
N GLY A 126 -7.46 16.89 41.87
CA GLY A 126 -8.16 17.88 42.75
C GLY A 126 -7.61 19.30 42.64
N TYR A 127 -6.40 19.49 42.06
CA TYR A 127 -5.77 20.81 41.93
C TYR A 127 -5.39 21.12 40.46
N ALA A 128 -6.04 20.43 39.51
CA ALA A 128 -5.68 20.43 38.09
C ALA A 128 -6.11 21.69 37.33
N LYS A 129 -7.08 22.47 37.85
CA LYS A 129 -7.62 23.62 37.14
C LYS A 129 -6.54 24.63 36.74
N GLY A 130 -6.44 24.89 35.43
CA GLY A 130 -5.43 25.81 34.85
C GLY A 130 -3.98 25.31 34.88
N LYS A 131 -3.73 24.07 35.35
CA LYS A 131 -2.38 23.51 35.51
C LYS A 131 -2.13 22.25 34.69
N MET A 132 -3.10 21.31 34.67
CA MET A 132 -2.97 20.04 33.95
C MET A 132 -3.05 20.25 32.46
N LYS A 133 -2.18 19.55 31.71
CA LYS A 133 -2.30 19.34 30.29
C LYS A 133 -2.35 17.84 30.06
N ASN A 134 -3.53 17.29 29.82
CA ASN A 134 -3.71 15.87 29.59
C ASN A 134 -3.35 15.53 28.14
N ALA A 135 -2.25 14.82 27.96
CA ALA A 135 -1.74 14.48 26.63
C ALA A 135 -2.70 13.62 25.80
N ILE A 136 -3.46 12.70 26.42
CA ILE A 136 -4.49 11.91 25.74
C ILE A 136 -5.57 12.81 25.14
N LEU A 137 -6.08 13.78 25.91
CA LEU A 137 -7.13 14.70 25.44
C LEU A 137 -6.61 15.62 24.34
N ILE A 138 -5.37 16.10 24.45
CA ILE A 138 -4.73 16.93 23.43
C ILE A 138 -4.52 16.12 22.14
N ALA A 139 -4.07 14.86 22.23
CA ALA A 139 -3.92 13.96 21.10
C ALA A 139 -5.26 13.67 20.42
N THR A 140 -6.32 13.47 21.18
CA THR A 140 -7.68 13.30 20.67
C THR A 140 -8.17 14.55 19.94
N GLU A 141 -7.89 15.74 20.49
CA GLU A 141 -8.22 17.01 19.84
C GLU A 141 -7.46 17.16 18.51
N LEU A 142 -6.15 16.88 18.48
CA LEU A 142 -5.38 16.91 17.25
C LEU A 142 -5.99 16.01 16.17
N ASN A 143 -6.36 14.77 16.52
CA ASN A 143 -7.04 13.86 15.60
C ASN A 143 -8.39 14.42 15.12
N GLY A 144 -9.09 15.18 15.95
CA GLY A 144 -10.36 15.85 15.61
C GLY A 144 -10.21 17.04 14.65
N LEU A 145 -9.01 17.57 14.46
CA LEU A 145 -8.73 18.64 13.49
C LEU A 145 -8.57 18.12 12.05
N LEU A 146 -8.29 16.82 11.89
CA LEU A 146 -8.16 16.21 10.58
C LEU A 146 -9.54 15.96 9.94
N PRO A 147 -9.67 16.12 8.60
CA PRO A 147 -10.94 15.92 7.92
C PRO A 147 -11.45 14.48 8.06
N VAL A 148 -12.62 14.31 8.68
CA VAL A 148 -13.22 12.99 8.94
C VAL A 148 -13.45 12.22 7.63
N GLN A 149 -13.89 12.90 6.57
CA GLN A 149 -14.14 12.33 5.25
C GLN A 149 -12.88 11.86 4.54
N GLN A 150 -11.70 12.22 5.02
CA GLN A 150 -10.42 11.76 4.50
C GLN A 150 -9.81 10.66 5.40
N ARG A 151 -10.65 9.74 5.86
CA ARG A 151 -10.23 8.50 6.51
C ARG A 151 -10.43 7.32 5.57
N PRO A 152 -9.70 6.21 5.72
CA PRO A 152 -9.85 5.04 4.85
C PRO A 152 -11.29 4.55 4.73
N GLU A 153 -12.07 4.63 5.82
CA GLU A 153 -13.47 4.19 5.88
C GLU A 153 -14.42 5.00 4.99
N TYR A 154 -13.97 6.15 4.48
CA TYR A 154 -14.77 7.07 3.67
C TYR A 154 -14.12 7.38 2.31
N THR A 155 -13.08 6.66 1.93
CA THR A 155 -12.31 6.93 0.70
C THR A 155 -12.20 5.72 -0.19
N GLU A 156 -12.28 5.94 -1.51
CA GLU A 156 -12.15 4.91 -2.54
C GLU A 156 -11.39 5.43 -3.77
N GLY A 157 -11.08 4.57 -4.72
CA GLY A 157 -10.42 4.93 -5.99
C GLY A 157 -9.17 5.77 -5.77
N TYR A 158 -9.15 6.98 -6.30
CA TYR A 158 -8.04 7.92 -6.23
C TYR A 158 -7.99 8.78 -4.95
N GLU A 159 -8.99 8.68 -4.10
CA GLU A 159 -9.09 9.51 -2.91
C GLU A 159 -8.03 9.15 -1.86
N GLY A 160 -7.28 10.16 -1.44
CA GLY A 160 -6.26 10.03 -0.41
C GLY A 160 -6.80 10.14 1.01
N PHE A 161 -6.01 9.72 1.99
CA PHE A 161 -6.46 9.67 3.38
C PHE A 161 -5.37 9.96 4.42
N PHE A 162 -5.84 10.26 5.64
CA PHE A 162 -5.10 10.17 6.90
C PHE A 162 -5.60 8.95 7.66
N HIS A 163 -4.73 8.03 8.00
CA HIS A 163 -5.11 6.86 8.79
C HIS A 163 -4.27 6.76 10.05
N ILE A 164 -4.93 6.81 11.20
CA ILE A 164 -4.30 6.56 12.49
C ILE A 164 -4.06 5.04 12.62
N VAL A 165 -2.81 4.64 12.76
CA VAL A 165 -2.41 3.22 12.85
C VAL A 165 -1.88 2.85 14.22
N GLY A 166 -1.65 3.82 15.08
CA GLY A 166 -1.20 3.57 16.44
C GLY A 166 -1.44 4.77 17.33
N PHE A 167 -1.83 4.48 18.57
CA PHE A 167 -2.01 5.47 19.62
C PHE A 167 -1.64 4.85 20.96
N ASN A 168 -0.73 5.48 21.67
CA ASN A 168 -0.37 5.15 23.03
C ASN A 168 -0.30 6.43 23.85
N GLY A 169 -0.80 6.42 25.07
CA GLY A 169 -0.78 7.66 25.85
C GLY A 169 -1.13 7.51 27.32
N THR A 170 -0.60 8.45 28.08
CA THR A 170 -0.90 8.74 29.49
C THR A 170 -1.32 10.20 29.64
N VAL A 171 -1.53 10.67 30.85
CA VAL A 171 -1.74 12.11 31.11
C VAL A 171 -0.50 12.93 30.81
N GLU A 172 0.69 12.31 30.97
CA GLU A 172 2.00 12.98 30.84
C GLU A 172 2.46 13.09 29.40
N GLU A 173 2.25 12.05 28.60
CA GLU A 173 2.68 11.99 27.21
C GLU A 173 1.75 11.12 26.35
N ALA A 174 1.73 11.38 25.06
CA ALA A 174 1.04 10.53 24.09
C ALA A 174 1.77 10.51 22.75
N ASP A 175 1.81 9.34 22.14
CA ASP A 175 2.37 9.10 20.81
C ASP A 175 1.28 8.62 19.85
N ILE A 176 1.20 9.25 18.69
CA ILE A 176 0.27 8.89 17.63
C ILE A 176 1.06 8.61 16.37
N THR A 177 0.70 7.53 15.68
CA THR A 177 1.28 7.22 14.36
C THR A 177 0.20 7.25 13.31
N TYR A 178 0.44 8.05 12.26
CA TYR A 178 -0.39 8.13 11.07
C TYR A 178 0.36 7.60 9.85
N ILE A 179 -0.40 7.08 8.90
CA ILE A 179 0.01 6.97 7.51
C ILE A 179 -0.82 7.96 6.68
N ILE A 180 -0.15 8.63 5.73
CA ILE A 180 -0.73 9.60 4.81
C ILE A 180 -0.58 9.06 3.41
N ARG A 181 -1.67 9.06 2.64
CA ARG A 181 -1.71 8.52 1.28
C ARG A 181 -2.46 9.47 0.36
N ASP A 182 -1.95 9.64 -0.85
CA ASP A 182 -2.66 10.27 -1.96
C ASP A 182 -2.03 9.87 -3.29
N HIS A 183 -2.84 9.70 -4.34
CA HIS A 183 -2.32 9.45 -5.70
C HIS A 183 -1.75 10.72 -6.32
N ASP A 184 -2.39 11.86 -6.09
CA ASP A 184 -1.92 13.15 -6.59
C ASP A 184 -0.78 13.69 -5.71
N ARG A 185 0.33 14.07 -6.33
CA ARG A 185 1.51 14.57 -5.63
C ARG A 185 1.24 15.87 -4.88
N LYS A 186 0.46 16.77 -5.46
CA LYS A 186 0.14 18.07 -4.86
C LYS A 186 -0.79 17.90 -3.65
N GLU A 187 -1.79 17.03 -3.78
CA GLU A 187 -2.69 16.71 -2.67
C GLU A 187 -1.98 15.96 -1.55
N PHE A 188 -1.01 15.10 -1.89
CA PHE A 188 -0.15 14.45 -0.92
C PHE A 188 0.67 15.47 -0.11
N GLU A 189 1.33 16.43 -0.76
CA GLU A 189 2.06 17.50 -0.09
C GLU A 189 1.12 18.38 0.75
N SER A 190 -0.08 18.68 0.24
CA SER A 190 -1.11 19.42 0.97
C SER A 190 -1.52 18.68 2.25
N LYS A 191 -1.70 17.37 2.22
CA LYS A 191 -2.02 16.56 3.40
C LYS A 191 -0.91 16.61 4.45
N LYS A 192 0.36 16.53 4.06
CA LYS A 192 1.49 16.70 4.99
C LYS A 192 1.47 18.08 5.63
N ALA A 193 1.20 19.12 4.84
CA ALA A 193 1.10 20.48 5.34
C ALA A 193 -0.10 20.66 6.29
N ILE A 194 -1.24 20.02 6.05
CA ILE A 194 -2.40 20.01 6.96
C ILE A 194 -2.01 19.39 8.30
N MET A 195 -1.33 18.24 8.28
CA MET A 195 -0.85 17.59 9.51
C MET A 195 0.05 18.52 10.32
N GLN A 196 0.99 19.20 9.69
CA GLN A 196 1.86 20.17 10.35
C GLN A 196 1.08 21.32 10.95
N LYS A 197 0.10 21.88 10.22
CA LYS A 197 -0.78 22.95 10.74
C LYS A 197 -1.59 22.52 11.94
N CYS A 198 -2.03 21.27 12.02
CA CYS A 198 -2.70 20.73 13.21
C CYS A 198 -1.75 20.73 14.43
N VAL A 199 -0.50 20.33 14.23
CA VAL A 199 0.54 20.36 15.27
C VAL A 199 0.82 21.81 15.71
N ASP A 200 0.95 22.74 14.78
CA ASP A 200 1.18 24.15 15.05
C ASP A 200 0.00 24.76 15.84
N PHE A 201 -1.24 24.40 15.47
CA PHE A 201 -2.43 24.85 16.23
C PHE A 201 -2.42 24.35 17.68
N ILE A 202 -2.03 23.10 17.91
CA ILE A 202 -1.90 22.55 19.27
C ILE A 202 -0.85 23.33 20.07
N ASN A 203 0.27 23.68 19.46
CA ASN A 203 1.32 24.47 20.10
C ASN A 203 0.86 25.91 20.42
N VAL A 204 0.11 26.55 19.53
CA VAL A 204 -0.50 27.86 19.79
C VAL A 204 -1.46 27.80 20.98
N LYS A 205 -2.30 26.75 21.04
CA LYS A 205 -3.33 26.60 22.07
C LYS A 205 -2.78 26.21 23.44
N TYR A 206 -1.84 25.28 23.48
CA TYR A 206 -1.35 24.66 24.71
C TYR A 206 0.07 25.09 25.11
N GLY A 207 0.73 25.86 24.27
CA GLY A 207 2.10 26.35 24.46
C GLY A 207 3.12 25.61 23.60
N GLU A 208 4.15 26.32 23.23
CA GLU A 208 5.23 25.82 22.38
C GLU A 208 5.85 24.52 22.94
N GLY A 209 6.16 23.59 22.04
CA GLY A 209 6.72 22.29 22.39
C GLY A 209 5.73 21.27 22.95
N THR A 210 4.43 21.60 23.03
CA THR A 210 3.39 20.65 23.45
C THR A 210 3.21 19.52 22.43
N ALA A 211 3.28 19.82 21.14
CA ALA A 211 3.19 18.84 20.07
C ALA A 211 4.39 18.91 19.13
N THR A 212 4.94 17.76 18.75
CA THR A 212 5.98 17.65 17.74
C THR A 212 5.59 16.62 16.71
N ALA A 213 6.01 16.83 15.45
CA ALA A 213 5.75 15.92 14.36
C ALA A 213 7.04 15.51 13.66
N VAL A 214 7.15 14.23 13.32
CA VAL A 214 8.16 13.70 12.39
C VAL A 214 7.43 13.09 11.21
N ILE A 215 7.41 13.80 10.09
CA ILE A 215 6.78 13.37 8.84
C ILE A 215 7.89 12.86 7.91
N LYS A 216 7.76 11.61 7.42
CA LYS A 216 8.74 10.98 6.52
C LYS A 216 8.04 10.37 5.33
N ASP A 217 8.50 10.74 4.14
CA ASP A 217 8.08 10.08 2.91
C ASP A 217 8.61 8.65 2.87
N GLN A 218 7.81 7.75 2.29
CA GLN A 218 8.12 6.33 2.22
C GLN A 218 8.35 5.89 0.76
N TYR A 219 7.42 6.22 -0.13
CA TYR A 219 7.49 5.97 -1.56
C TYR A 219 6.58 6.95 -2.31
N TYR A 220 6.70 6.97 -3.63
CA TYR A 220 5.96 7.87 -4.50
C TYR A 220 5.18 7.10 -5.57
N ASN A 221 4.21 7.77 -6.20
CA ASN A 221 3.44 7.23 -7.30
C ASN A 221 4.35 7.01 -8.52
N MET A 222 4.44 5.78 -9.00
CA MET A 222 5.27 5.41 -10.16
C MET A 222 4.77 6.01 -11.48
N ARG A 223 3.54 6.52 -11.53
CA ARG A 223 2.98 7.18 -12.71
C ARG A 223 3.94 8.24 -13.28
N GLU A 224 4.56 9.04 -12.42
CA GLU A 224 5.51 10.08 -12.85
C GLU A 224 6.68 9.51 -13.68
N GLN A 225 7.06 8.27 -13.44
CA GLN A 225 8.14 7.55 -14.13
C GLN A 225 7.63 6.75 -15.33
N VAL A 226 6.43 6.19 -15.25
CA VAL A 226 5.87 5.34 -16.30
C VAL A 226 5.24 6.15 -17.44
N GLU A 227 4.60 7.28 -17.13
CA GLU A 227 3.87 8.09 -18.11
C GLU A 227 4.73 8.56 -19.32
N PRO A 228 6.00 8.97 -19.14
CA PRO A 228 6.90 9.27 -20.26
C PRO A 228 7.23 8.05 -21.14
N HIS A 229 7.01 6.85 -20.64
CA HIS A 229 7.28 5.57 -21.28
C HIS A 229 6.01 4.73 -21.46
N TYR A 230 4.86 5.38 -21.69
CA TYR A 230 3.53 4.76 -21.67
C TYR A 230 3.38 3.59 -22.66
N HIS A 231 4.24 3.51 -23.68
CA HIS A 231 4.30 2.38 -24.59
C HIS A 231 4.47 1.02 -23.90
N VAL A 232 5.01 1.01 -22.67
CA VAL A 232 5.14 -0.21 -21.84
C VAL A 232 3.75 -0.69 -21.41
N VAL A 233 2.89 0.25 -20.96
CA VAL A 233 1.50 -0.03 -20.60
C VAL A 233 0.71 -0.52 -21.83
N GLU A 234 0.87 0.15 -22.99
CA GLU A 234 0.20 -0.23 -24.24
C GLU A 234 0.58 -1.65 -24.69
N LYS A 235 1.84 -2.05 -24.50
CA LYS A 235 2.29 -3.42 -24.81
C LYS A 235 1.60 -4.45 -23.92
N ALA A 236 1.47 -4.17 -22.61
CA ALA A 236 0.78 -5.06 -21.68
C ALA A 236 -0.71 -5.19 -22.04
N VAL A 237 -1.38 -4.05 -22.31
CA VAL A 237 -2.77 -4.03 -22.81
C VAL A 237 -2.93 -4.94 -24.03
N LYS A 238 -2.09 -4.74 -25.04
CA LYS A 238 -2.13 -5.54 -26.26
C LYS A 238 -1.89 -7.04 -26.01
N ALA A 239 -0.96 -7.37 -25.12
CA ALA A 239 -0.69 -8.75 -24.75
C ALA A 239 -1.90 -9.42 -24.08
N MET A 240 -2.57 -8.72 -23.17
CA MET A 240 -3.81 -9.18 -22.53
C MET A 240 -4.93 -9.40 -23.55
N GLU A 241 -5.15 -8.46 -24.47
CA GLU A 241 -6.15 -8.56 -25.53
C GLU A 241 -5.86 -9.77 -26.47
N MET A 242 -4.59 -10.00 -26.81
CA MET A 242 -4.18 -11.17 -27.60
C MET A 242 -4.43 -12.50 -26.87
N ALA A 243 -4.36 -12.49 -25.54
CA ALA A 243 -4.71 -13.63 -24.70
C ALA A 243 -6.22 -13.77 -24.47
N GLY A 244 -7.06 -12.90 -25.06
CA GLY A 244 -8.51 -12.88 -24.84
C GLY A 244 -8.93 -12.31 -23.49
N ILE A 245 -8.04 -11.63 -22.81
CA ILE A 245 -8.28 -11.02 -21.49
C ILE A 245 -8.60 -9.55 -21.69
N LYS A 246 -9.66 -9.07 -21.04
CA LYS A 246 -10.02 -7.64 -21.04
C LYS A 246 -9.17 -6.91 -20.01
N PRO A 247 -8.31 -5.95 -20.42
CA PRO A 247 -7.51 -5.18 -19.47
C PRO A 247 -8.38 -4.33 -18.53
N LYS A 248 -8.00 -4.30 -17.27
CA LYS A 248 -8.58 -3.45 -16.21
C LYS A 248 -7.47 -2.55 -15.67
N ILE A 249 -7.34 -1.35 -16.22
CA ILE A 249 -6.35 -0.38 -15.73
C ILE A 249 -6.93 0.32 -14.51
N GLN A 250 -6.27 0.17 -13.38
CA GLN A 250 -6.69 0.76 -12.11
C GLN A 250 -5.48 1.17 -11.26
N PRO A 251 -5.64 2.12 -10.32
CA PRO A 251 -4.57 2.51 -9.42
C PRO A 251 -4.47 1.54 -8.24
N ILE A 252 -3.26 1.25 -7.80
CA ILE A 252 -2.98 0.53 -6.55
C ILE A 252 -3.25 1.46 -5.36
N ARG A 253 -4.05 1.02 -4.39
CA ARG A 253 -4.24 1.75 -3.12
C ARG A 253 -3.21 1.33 -2.06
N GLY A 254 -1.98 1.12 -2.47
CA GLY A 254 -0.85 0.68 -1.67
C GLY A 254 0.48 1.08 -2.30
N GLY A 255 1.52 0.35 -1.97
CA GLY A 255 2.83 0.37 -2.61
C GLY A 255 3.07 -0.96 -3.33
N THR A 256 4.09 -1.00 -4.17
CA THR A 256 4.53 -2.20 -4.88
C THR A 256 6.03 -2.10 -5.16
N ASP A 257 6.67 -3.22 -5.38
CA ASP A 257 8.08 -3.26 -5.81
C ASP A 257 8.29 -2.51 -7.13
N GLY A 258 7.31 -2.53 -8.05
CA GLY A 258 7.33 -1.77 -9.29
C GLY A 258 7.48 -0.26 -9.06
N ALA A 259 6.79 0.29 -8.06
CA ALA A 259 6.93 1.69 -7.68
C ALA A 259 8.34 2.00 -7.19
N ASN A 260 8.88 1.17 -6.30
CA ASN A 260 10.23 1.36 -5.77
C ASN A 260 11.32 1.22 -6.85
N LEU A 261 11.16 0.29 -7.78
CA LEU A 261 12.08 0.08 -8.91
C LEU A 261 12.06 1.27 -9.87
N SER A 262 10.89 1.84 -10.17
CA SER A 262 10.71 2.96 -11.10
C SER A 262 11.50 4.21 -10.71
N PHE A 263 11.80 4.39 -9.42
CA PHE A 263 12.61 5.51 -8.91
C PHE A 263 14.10 5.19 -8.76
N LYS A 264 14.53 3.99 -9.16
CA LYS A 264 15.96 3.61 -9.13
C LYS A 264 16.67 3.76 -10.47
N GLY A 265 15.95 4.05 -11.54
CA GLY A 265 16.46 4.32 -12.89
C GLY A 265 16.12 3.28 -13.91
#